data_a919b6f3492ca6b3cb80fa32ba38086f
#
_entry.id   a919b6f3492ca6b3cb80fa32ba38086f
#
_cell.length_a   1.000
_cell.length_b   1.000
_cell.length_c   1.000
_cell.angle_alpha   90.00
_cell.angle_beta   90.00
_cell.angle_gamma   90.00
#
_symmetry.space_group_name_H-M   'P 1'
#
loop_
_entity.id
_entity.type
_entity.pdbx_description
1 polymer ?
#
loop_
_entity_poly.entity_id
_entity_poly.type
_entity_poly.pdbx_seq_one_letter_code
_entity_poly.pdbx_strand_id
1 'polypeptide(L)'
;MILPRKVLRDVNALVAPQSRYVDIRPSSDGWSIRAVSTDHVAMVDMTVPATSFASYAYDKEYSLDTQDIKRVLAVASDEVVWTEKDGEVVAESGAMSITMPMHPCEGENRSVRAFDYPAGGIVGAGALAPLFKAMDPAQPSVRIGVKDGCVTFVGRDKGTRRGVSLTLSGDDVAGVFGEAACSLPAPRLKEIVSALPPDAAAELGVGHDIPVELGVEAGLWSARCLIAPLIDEEEL
;
A
#
# COMPACT_ATOMS: atom_id res chain seq x y z
N MET A 1 -19.08 -0.29 15.62
CA MET A 1 -17.66 -0.42 16.04
C MET A 1 -17.03 0.94 16.27
N ILE A 2 -15.87 1.01 16.94
CA ILE A 2 -15.14 2.27 17.16
C ILE A 2 -13.72 2.04 16.69
N LEU A 3 -13.25 2.85 15.74
CA LEU A 3 -11.93 2.71 15.15
C LEU A 3 -11.13 4.03 15.19
N PRO A 4 -9.81 3.95 15.33
CA PRO A 4 -8.96 5.13 15.27
C PRO A 4 -9.02 5.78 13.88
N ARG A 5 -9.11 7.11 13.83
CA ARG A 5 -9.02 7.88 12.57
C ARG A 5 -7.76 7.53 11.76
N LYS A 6 -6.65 7.24 12.46
CA LYS A 6 -5.39 6.83 11.82
C LYS A 6 -5.57 5.61 10.93
N VAL A 7 -6.34 4.60 11.38
CA VAL A 7 -6.61 3.39 10.57
C VAL A 7 -7.32 3.74 9.28
N LEU A 8 -8.42 4.52 9.35
CA LEU A 8 -9.15 4.96 8.14
C LEU A 8 -8.26 5.78 7.20
N ARG A 9 -7.42 6.65 7.75
CA ARG A 9 -6.49 7.46 6.96
C ARG A 9 -5.51 6.58 6.19
N ASP A 10 -4.91 5.62 6.87
CA ASP A 10 -3.89 4.76 6.28
C ASP A 10 -4.52 3.79 5.25
N VAL A 11 -5.71 3.23 5.55
CA VAL A 11 -6.51 2.48 4.58
C VAL A 11 -6.79 3.31 3.33
N ASN A 12 -7.32 4.52 3.50
CA ASN A 12 -7.65 5.37 2.36
C ASN A 12 -6.41 5.81 1.57
N ALA A 13 -5.30 6.08 2.25
CA ALA A 13 -4.05 6.46 1.61
C ALA A 13 -3.49 5.35 0.70
N LEU A 14 -3.56 4.09 1.14
CA LEU A 14 -3.07 2.94 0.37
C LEU A 14 -4.03 2.53 -0.74
N VAL A 15 -5.36 2.59 -0.50
CA VAL A 15 -6.37 2.08 -1.43
C VAL A 15 -6.74 3.09 -2.50
N ALA A 16 -6.95 4.37 -2.14
CA ALA A 16 -7.47 5.37 -3.08
C ALA A 16 -6.64 5.57 -4.37
N PRO A 17 -5.30 5.45 -4.36
CA PRO A 17 -4.52 5.48 -5.60
C PRO A 17 -4.73 4.26 -6.50
N GLN A 18 -5.18 3.13 -5.93
CA GLN A 18 -5.34 1.88 -6.65
C GLN A 18 -6.78 1.69 -7.15
N SER A 19 -7.76 2.04 -6.32
CA SER A 19 -9.17 1.80 -6.61
C SER A 19 -10.05 2.95 -6.11
N ARG A 20 -11.13 3.22 -6.84
CA ARG A 20 -12.18 4.12 -6.38
C ARG A 20 -12.91 3.56 -5.16
N TYR A 21 -13.04 2.24 -5.07
CA TYR A 21 -13.75 1.58 -4.00
C TYR A 21 -12.80 0.80 -3.10
N VAL A 22 -13.08 0.78 -1.82
CA VAL A 22 -12.42 -0.05 -0.83
C VAL A 22 -13.34 -1.20 -0.44
N ASP A 23 -12.93 -2.42 -0.78
CA ASP A 23 -13.63 -3.64 -0.37
C ASP A 23 -13.21 -4.00 1.05
N ILE A 24 -14.15 -3.92 1.98
CA ILE A 24 -13.97 -4.27 3.39
C ILE A 24 -14.65 -5.62 3.63
N ARG A 25 -13.88 -6.60 4.06
CA ARG A 25 -14.35 -7.93 4.43
C ARG A 25 -14.08 -8.15 5.91
N PRO A 26 -15.08 -7.87 6.76
CA PRO A 26 -14.95 -8.05 8.18
C PRO A 26 -15.10 -9.54 8.56
N SER A 27 -14.37 -9.94 9.59
CA SER A 27 -14.42 -11.28 10.19
C SER A 27 -14.18 -11.19 11.69
N SER A 28 -14.18 -12.31 12.41
CA SER A 28 -13.79 -12.34 13.83
C SER A 28 -12.39 -11.77 14.10
N ASP A 29 -11.48 -11.86 13.12
CA ASP A 29 -10.09 -11.50 13.26
C ASP A 29 -9.84 -10.00 12.92
N GLY A 30 -10.82 -9.33 12.30
CA GLY A 30 -10.72 -7.94 11.90
C GLY A 30 -11.15 -7.69 10.46
N TRP A 31 -10.68 -6.63 9.86
CA TRP A 31 -10.92 -6.29 8.46
C TRP A 31 -9.83 -6.86 7.55
N SER A 32 -10.25 -7.52 6.47
CA SER A 32 -9.42 -7.79 5.30
C SER A 32 -9.83 -6.83 4.19
N ILE A 33 -8.86 -6.13 3.62
CA ILE A 33 -9.06 -5.09 2.61
C ILE A 33 -8.16 -5.39 1.43
N ARG A 34 -8.74 -5.40 0.22
CA ARG A 34 -7.96 -5.58 -1.00
C ARG A 34 -8.32 -4.54 -2.04
N ALA A 35 -7.30 -4.00 -2.68
CA ALA A 35 -7.44 -3.12 -3.83
C ALA A 35 -6.46 -3.51 -4.92
N VAL A 36 -6.93 -3.52 -6.16
CA VAL A 36 -6.11 -3.76 -7.34
C VAL A 36 -6.21 -2.53 -8.22
N SER A 37 -5.08 -2.05 -8.73
CA SER A 37 -5.08 -0.92 -9.64
C SER A 37 -5.83 -1.22 -10.94
N THR A 38 -6.42 -0.21 -11.55
CA THR A 38 -7.24 -0.37 -12.77
C THR A 38 -6.47 -0.94 -13.96
N ASP A 39 -5.15 -0.77 -13.97
CA ASP A 39 -4.22 -1.36 -14.95
C ASP A 39 -3.71 -2.75 -14.54
N HIS A 40 -4.17 -3.30 -13.41
CA HIS A 40 -3.75 -4.58 -12.84
C HIS A 40 -2.24 -4.71 -12.57
N VAL A 41 -1.53 -3.61 -12.43
CA VAL A 41 -0.08 -3.56 -12.19
C VAL A 41 0.27 -3.54 -10.71
N ALA A 42 -0.59 -2.97 -9.86
CA ALA A 42 -0.37 -2.89 -8.43
C ALA A 42 -1.55 -3.46 -7.64
N MET A 43 -1.24 -4.05 -6.49
CA MET A 43 -2.23 -4.56 -5.55
C MET A 43 -1.81 -4.23 -4.12
N VAL A 44 -2.79 -3.90 -3.31
CA VAL A 44 -2.67 -3.76 -1.86
C VAL A 44 -3.56 -4.81 -1.22
N ASP A 45 -2.99 -5.62 -0.33
CA ASP A 45 -3.69 -6.59 0.51
C ASP A 45 -3.39 -6.23 1.97
N MET A 46 -4.40 -5.72 2.68
CA MET A 46 -4.23 -5.11 3.99
C MET A 46 -5.13 -5.80 5.02
N THR A 47 -4.60 -5.97 6.22
CA THR A 47 -5.32 -6.51 7.37
C THR A 47 -5.32 -5.49 8.51
N VAL A 48 -6.50 -5.21 9.06
CA VAL A 48 -6.69 -4.43 10.28
C VAL A 48 -7.23 -5.39 11.35
N PRO A 49 -6.43 -5.84 12.31
CA PRO A 49 -6.87 -6.81 13.29
C PRO A 49 -7.96 -6.23 14.20
N ALA A 50 -8.86 -7.08 14.69
CA ALA A 50 -9.97 -6.68 15.57
C ALA A 50 -9.48 -5.92 16.82
N THR A 51 -8.27 -6.21 17.29
CA THR A 51 -7.62 -5.53 18.42
C THR A 51 -7.26 -4.06 18.14
N SER A 52 -7.28 -3.63 16.90
CA SER A 52 -7.04 -2.23 16.50
C SER A 52 -8.26 -1.34 16.68
N PHE A 53 -9.42 -1.91 16.99
CA PHE A 53 -10.65 -1.22 17.25
C PHE A 53 -10.89 -1.12 18.76
N ALA A 54 -11.33 0.03 19.26
CA ALA A 54 -11.74 0.18 20.66
C ALA A 54 -13.02 -0.63 20.95
N SER A 55 -13.86 -0.82 19.95
CA SER A 55 -15.02 -1.72 19.98
C SER A 55 -15.20 -2.30 18.58
N TYR A 56 -15.24 -3.62 18.47
CA TYR A 56 -15.36 -4.32 17.21
C TYR A 56 -16.65 -5.14 17.15
N ALA A 57 -17.39 -5.00 16.07
CA ALA A 57 -18.49 -5.84 15.67
C ALA A 57 -18.49 -5.94 14.15
N TYR A 58 -18.95 -7.04 13.59
CA TYR A 58 -18.98 -7.23 12.15
C TYR A 58 -20.27 -7.94 11.71
N ASP A 59 -20.69 -7.69 10.49
CA ASP A 59 -21.86 -8.32 9.88
C ASP A 59 -21.47 -8.92 8.52
N LYS A 60 -21.48 -8.13 7.47
CA LYS A 60 -21.26 -8.59 6.10
C LYS A 60 -20.15 -7.80 5.42
N GLU A 61 -19.65 -8.32 4.31
CA GLU A 61 -18.73 -7.60 3.44
C GLU A 61 -19.46 -6.49 2.66
N TYR A 62 -18.75 -5.41 2.41
CA TYR A 62 -19.22 -4.27 1.64
C TYR A 62 -18.08 -3.46 1.05
N SER A 63 -18.41 -2.63 0.07
CA SER A 63 -17.49 -1.71 -0.56
C SER A 63 -17.93 -0.27 -0.34
N LEU A 64 -16.97 0.65 -0.11
CA LEU A 64 -17.22 2.08 0.07
C LEU A 64 -16.42 2.91 -0.93
N ASP A 65 -16.97 4.03 -1.38
CA ASP A 65 -16.23 5.00 -2.19
C ASP A 65 -15.13 5.67 -1.34
N THR A 66 -13.89 5.64 -1.80
CA THR A 66 -12.75 6.26 -1.13
C THR A 66 -12.91 7.77 -0.93
N GLN A 67 -13.71 8.44 -1.78
CA GLN A 67 -14.04 9.86 -1.62
C GLN A 67 -14.95 10.10 -0.41
N ASP A 68 -15.87 9.17 -0.12
CA ASP A 68 -16.70 9.26 1.07
C ASP A 68 -15.88 9.06 2.35
N ILE A 69 -14.95 8.09 2.35
CA ILE A 69 -13.98 7.94 3.45
C ILE A 69 -13.15 9.23 3.62
N LYS A 70 -12.72 9.85 2.53
CA LYS A 70 -11.99 11.13 2.57
C LYS A 70 -12.83 12.26 3.20
N ARG A 71 -14.16 12.28 2.96
CA ARG A 71 -15.07 13.23 3.61
C ARG A 71 -15.12 13.00 5.12
N VAL A 72 -15.18 11.74 5.56
CA VAL A 72 -15.11 11.39 6.99
C VAL A 72 -13.80 11.89 7.58
N LEU A 73 -12.69 11.61 6.93
CA LEU A 73 -11.35 12.03 7.39
C LEU A 73 -11.17 13.54 7.50
N ALA A 74 -11.90 14.32 6.69
CA ALA A 74 -11.84 15.79 6.73
C ALA A 74 -12.45 16.38 8.02
N VAL A 75 -13.36 15.66 8.69
CA VAL A 75 -14.10 16.14 9.87
C VAL A 75 -13.87 15.31 11.12
N ALA A 76 -13.34 14.09 10.97
CA ALA A 76 -13.11 13.18 12.08
C ALA A 76 -12.01 13.70 13.03
N SER A 77 -12.25 13.55 14.33
CA SER A 77 -11.24 13.66 15.39
C SER A 77 -10.41 12.36 15.47
N ASP A 78 -10.00 11.96 16.67
CA ASP A 78 -9.10 10.81 16.87
C ASP A 78 -9.80 9.46 16.67
N GLU A 79 -11.11 9.40 16.94
CA GLU A 79 -11.92 8.20 16.83
C GLU A 79 -13.17 8.43 15.97
N VAL A 80 -13.59 7.36 15.30
CA VAL A 80 -14.81 7.32 14.49
C VAL A 80 -15.70 6.19 14.98
N VAL A 81 -16.91 6.52 15.36
CA VAL A 81 -17.98 5.54 15.59
C VAL A 81 -18.55 5.13 14.24
N TRP A 82 -18.50 3.84 13.96
CA TRP A 82 -18.84 3.27 12.66
C TRP A 82 -20.01 2.31 12.81
N THR A 83 -21.15 2.65 12.25
CA THR A 83 -22.38 1.89 12.35
C THR A 83 -22.85 1.46 10.97
N GLU A 84 -23.02 0.16 10.79
CA GLU A 84 -23.56 -0.45 9.57
C GLU A 84 -25.08 -0.65 9.77
N LYS A 85 -25.87 -0.08 8.89
CA LYS A 85 -27.35 -0.17 8.98
C LYS A 85 -28.01 0.08 7.62
N ASP A 86 -28.98 -0.75 7.27
CA ASP A 86 -29.88 -0.55 6.12
C ASP A 86 -29.19 -0.32 4.77
N GLY A 87 -28.00 -0.91 4.56
CA GLY A 87 -27.23 -0.74 3.34
C GLY A 87 -26.35 0.51 3.32
N GLU A 88 -26.17 1.14 4.45
CA GLU A 88 -25.34 2.33 4.62
C GLU A 88 -24.37 2.15 5.79
N VAL A 89 -23.27 2.87 5.74
CA VAL A 89 -22.39 3.11 6.89
C VAL A 89 -22.58 4.52 7.37
N VAL A 90 -22.87 4.67 8.65
CA VAL A 90 -22.89 5.95 9.34
C VAL A 90 -21.59 6.08 10.15
N ALA A 91 -20.78 7.07 9.79
CA ALA A 91 -19.55 7.41 10.48
C ALA A 91 -19.77 8.67 11.31
N GLU A 92 -19.59 8.57 12.62
CA GLU A 92 -19.81 9.67 13.57
C GLU A 92 -18.49 10.02 14.28
N SER A 93 -18.21 11.31 14.41
CA SER A 93 -17.07 11.82 15.18
C SER A 93 -17.45 13.18 15.79
N GLY A 94 -17.51 13.24 17.11
CA GLY A 94 -18.02 14.41 17.83
C GLY A 94 -19.46 14.73 17.46
N ALA A 95 -19.72 15.93 16.99
CA ALA A 95 -21.06 16.37 16.54
C ALA A 95 -21.34 16.11 15.05
N MET A 96 -20.38 15.53 14.32
CA MET A 96 -20.50 15.27 12.88
C MET A 96 -20.93 13.84 12.62
N SER A 97 -21.83 13.67 11.65
CA SER A 97 -22.28 12.38 11.13
C SER A 97 -22.25 12.40 9.61
N ILE A 98 -21.66 11.39 9.01
CA ILE A 98 -21.58 11.21 7.56
C ILE A 98 -22.13 9.84 7.22
N THR A 99 -23.10 9.80 6.34
CA THR A 99 -23.69 8.57 5.79
C THR A 99 -23.04 8.26 4.44
N MET A 100 -22.64 7.01 4.26
CA MET A 100 -21.98 6.48 3.06
C MET A 100 -22.77 5.26 2.57
N PRO A 101 -23.17 5.21 1.30
CA PRO A 101 -23.84 4.03 0.75
C PRO A 101 -22.87 2.84 0.69
N MET A 102 -23.34 1.66 1.06
CA MET A 102 -22.63 0.41 0.89
C MET A 102 -22.89 -0.14 -0.51
N HIS A 103 -21.82 -0.56 -1.17
CA HIS A 103 -21.88 -1.25 -2.45
C HIS A 103 -21.49 -2.74 -2.26
N PRO A 104 -21.90 -3.64 -3.14
CA PRO A 104 -21.37 -5.00 -3.18
C PRO A 104 -19.85 -4.99 -3.42
N CYS A 105 -19.12 -5.87 -2.78
CA CYS A 105 -17.71 -6.08 -3.09
C CYS A 105 -17.56 -6.61 -4.51
N GLU A 106 -16.68 -6.00 -5.33
CA GLU A 106 -16.43 -6.37 -6.74
C GLU A 106 -15.27 -7.36 -6.78
N GLY A 107 -14.82 -8.07 -6.12
CA GLY A 107 -13.66 -8.99 -6.25
C GLY A 107 -13.89 -10.33 -5.58
N GLU A 108 -13.32 -11.36 -6.15
CA GLU A 108 -13.26 -12.64 -5.48
C GLU A 108 -12.27 -12.56 -4.30
N ASN A 109 -12.65 -13.14 -3.17
CA ASN A 109 -11.76 -13.27 -2.01
C ASN A 109 -10.76 -14.41 -2.23
N ARG A 110 -9.88 -14.26 -3.24
CA ARG A 110 -8.81 -15.24 -3.48
C ARG A 110 -7.63 -14.92 -2.58
N SER A 111 -7.00 -15.92 -2.01
CA SER A 111 -5.74 -15.73 -1.28
C SER A 111 -4.68 -15.14 -2.21
N VAL A 112 -3.94 -14.17 -1.71
CA VAL A 112 -2.78 -13.65 -2.43
C VAL A 112 -1.68 -14.70 -2.39
N ARG A 113 -1.15 -15.04 -3.58
CA ARG A 113 -0.06 -16.00 -3.69
C ARG A 113 1.16 -15.51 -2.89
N ALA A 114 1.77 -16.39 -2.13
CA ALA A 114 3.09 -16.14 -1.59
C ALA A 114 4.14 -16.35 -2.68
N PHE A 115 5.14 -15.50 -2.69
CA PHE A 115 6.29 -15.60 -3.60
C PHE A 115 7.55 -15.89 -2.79
N ASP A 116 8.40 -16.75 -3.32
CA ASP A 116 9.74 -16.98 -2.77
C ASP A 116 10.69 -15.99 -3.44
N TYR A 117 11.11 -14.97 -2.70
CA TYR A 117 11.98 -13.93 -3.22
C TYR A 117 13.44 -14.36 -3.13
N PRO A 118 14.18 -14.34 -4.26
CA PRO A 118 15.63 -14.64 -4.27
C PRO A 118 16.47 -13.55 -3.61
N ALA A 119 15.94 -12.34 -3.46
CA ALA A 119 16.65 -11.22 -2.86
C ALA A 119 15.68 -10.27 -2.17
N GLY A 120 16.18 -9.53 -1.18
CA GLY A 120 15.37 -8.56 -0.44
C GLY A 120 16.11 -7.93 0.73
N GLY A 121 15.35 -7.26 1.57
CA GLY A 121 15.84 -6.59 2.79
C GLY A 121 14.75 -5.74 3.41
N ILE A 122 15.04 -5.09 4.52
CA ILE A 122 14.13 -4.18 5.22
C ILE A 122 14.59 -2.76 4.97
N VAL A 123 13.73 -1.92 4.39
CA VAL A 123 13.99 -0.52 4.07
C VAL A 123 13.03 0.40 4.83
N GLY A 124 13.49 1.55 5.29
CA GLY A 124 12.61 2.57 5.84
C GLY A 124 11.78 3.24 4.73
N ALA A 125 10.45 3.29 4.86
CA ALA A 125 9.59 3.96 3.87
C ALA A 125 10.01 5.43 3.65
N GLY A 126 10.36 6.14 4.71
CA GLY A 126 10.85 7.52 4.65
C GLY A 126 12.19 7.69 3.94
N ALA A 127 13.05 6.66 3.94
CA ALA A 127 14.34 6.69 3.23
C ALA A 127 14.17 6.77 1.70
N LEU A 128 13.01 6.36 1.18
CA LEU A 128 12.69 6.44 -0.24
C LEU A 128 12.15 7.82 -0.69
N ALA A 129 11.75 8.67 0.24
CA ALA A 129 11.17 9.98 -0.10
C ALA A 129 12.11 10.90 -0.91
N PRO A 130 13.44 10.97 -0.65
CA PRO A 130 14.35 11.77 -1.47
C PRO A 130 14.40 11.34 -2.94
N LEU A 131 14.29 10.04 -3.22
CA LEU A 131 14.24 9.52 -4.60
C LEU A 131 13.09 10.17 -5.38
N PHE A 132 11.88 10.12 -4.83
CA PHE A 132 10.68 10.63 -5.50
C PHE A 132 10.62 12.16 -5.59
N LYS A 133 11.32 12.88 -4.69
CA LYS A 133 11.47 14.33 -4.76
C LYS A 133 12.45 14.76 -5.88
N ALA A 134 13.49 13.96 -6.12
CA ALA A 134 14.50 14.24 -7.11
C ALA A 134 14.15 13.70 -8.51
N MET A 135 13.22 12.75 -8.57
CA MET A 135 12.81 12.09 -9.80
C MET A 135 11.92 13.00 -10.65
N ASP A 136 12.16 13.04 -11.96
CA ASP A 136 11.29 13.72 -12.91
C ASP A 136 9.87 13.10 -12.83
N PRO A 137 8.81 13.93 -12.72
CA PRO A 137 7.43 13.43 -12.72
C PRO A 137 7.06 12.59 -13.95
N ALA A 138 7.73 12.82 -15.09
CA ALA A 138 7.54 12.06 -16.32
C ALA A 138 8.35 10.76 -16.37
N GLN A 139 9.13 10.45 -15.32
CA GLN A 139 9.93 9.24 -15.24
C GLN A 139 9.05 7.98 -15.28
N PRO A 140 9.16 7.11 -16.31
CA PRO A 140 8.25 5.98 -16.46
C PRO A 140 8.58 4.82 -15.53
N SER A 141 9.86 4.61 -15.20
CA SER A 141 10.33 3.43 -14.48
C SER A 141 11.41 3.72 -13.45
N VAL A 142 11.46 2.85 -12.44
CA VAL A 142 12.55 2.76 -11.46
C VAL A 142 13.06 1.33 -11.47
N ARG A 143 14.35 1.14 -11.68
CA ARG A 143 15.02 -0.15 -11.49
C ARG A 143 15.39 -0.30 -10.02
N ILE A 144 14.99 -1.41 -9.43
CA ILE A 144 15.40 -1.82 -8.09
C ILE A 144 16.46 -2.89 -8.25
N GLY A 145 17.55 -2.79 -7.49
CA GLY A 145 18.59 -3.81 -7.41
C GLY A 145 18.95 -4.12 -5.96
N VAL A 146 19.10 -5.39 -5.66
CA VAL A 146 19.63 -5.89 -4.39
C VAL A 146 20.93 -6.59 -4.70
N LYS A 147 22.02 -6.13 -4.11
CA LYS A 147 23.37 -6.71 -4.34
C LYS A 147 24.37 -6.21 -3.29
N ASP A 148 25.32 -7.06 -2.92
CA ASP A 148 26.45 -6.73 -2.04
C ASP A 148 26.04 -6.04 -0.72
N GLY A 149 24.92 -6.47 -0.13
CA GLY A 149 24.40 -5.89 1.12
C GLY A 149 23.74 -4.51 0.94
N CYS A 150 23.46 -4.09 -0.28
CA CYS A 150 22.85 -2.80 -0.61
C CYS A 150 21.53 -2.99 -1.36
N VAL A 151 20.63 -2.01 -1.21
CA VAL A 151 19.44 -1.86 -2.05
C VAL A 151 19.58 -0.57 -2.85
N THR A 152 19.48 -0.67 -4.18
CA THR A 152 19.61 0.46 -5.09
C THR A 152 18.30 0.73 -5.83
N PHE A 153 17.96 2.00 -5.99
CA PHE A 153 16.83 2.47 -6.78
C PHE A 153 17.37 3.43 -7.84
N VAL A 154 17.16 3.13 -9.12
CA VAL A 154 17.69 3.93 -10.22
C VAL A 154 16.57 4.30 -11.17
N GLY A 155 16.22 5.59 -11.23
CA GLY A 155 15.37 6.16 -12.26
C GLY A 155 16.21 6.74 -13.38
N ARG A 156 16.01 6.29 -14.62
CA ARG A 156 16.68 6.85 -15.81
C ARG A 156 15.66 7.21 -16.87
N ASP A 157 15.80 8.40 -17.40
CA ASP A 157 15.12 8.81 -18.62
C ASP A 157 16.00 8.47 -19.83
N LYS A 158 15.56 7.52 -20.65
CA LYS A 158 16.29 7.08 -21.85
C LYS A 158 16.48 8.21 -22.88
N GLY A 159 15.56 9.18 -22.93
CA GLY A 159 15.60 10.29 -23.90
C GLY A 159 16.55 11.41 -23.53
N THR A 160 16.57 11.83 -22.26
CA THR A 160 17.33 12.99 -21.80
C THR A 160 18.68 12.65 -21.17
N ARG A 161 18.98 11.37 -20.95
CA ARG A 161 20.13 10.86 -20.18
C ARG A 161 20.19 11.37 -18.73
N ARG A 162 19.11 11.98 -18.25
CA ARG A 162 18.98 12.38 -16.85
C ARG A 162 18.62 11.16 -16.01
N GLY A 163 19.09 11.12 -14.78
CA GLY A 163 18.77 10.03 -13.88
C GLY A 163 18.92 10.43 -12.43
N VAL A 164 18.28 9.68 -11.57
CA VAL A 164 18.41 9.77 -10.13
C VAL A 164 18.72 8.38 -9.61
N SER A 165 19.59 8.28 -8.63
CA SER A 165 19.87 7.02 -7.94
C SER A 165 19.85 7.24 -6.44
N LEU A 166 19.34 6.25 -5.73
CA LEU A 166 19.39 6.14 -4.29
C LEU A 166 19.98 4.78 -3.95
N THR A 167 21.03 4.77 -3.14
CA THR A 167 21.60 3.53 -2.60
C THR A 167 21.42 3.54 -1.09
N LEU A 168 20.78 2.50 -0.58
CA LEU A 168 20.60 2.26 0.84
C LEU A 168 21.56 1.16 1.27
N SER A 169 22.33 1.41 2.34
CA SER A 169 23.33 0.49 2.88
C SER A 169 23.57 0.77 4.36
N GLY A 170 24.25 -0.13 5.06
CA GLY A 170 24.55 0.05 6.47
C GLY A 170 23.30 0.20 7.32
N ASP A 171 23.16 1.35 8.01
CA ASP A 171 22.03 1.63 8.92
C ASP A 171 20.70 1.96 8.20
N ASP A 172 20.76 2.23 6.88
CA ASP A 172 19.55 2.56 6.09
C ASP A 172 18.77 1.33 5.65
N VAL A 173 19.35 0.14 5.76
CA VAL A 173 18.75 -1.12 5.35
C VAL A 173 19.18 -2.26 6.26
N ALA A 174 18.28 -3.16 6.60
CA ALA A 174 18.58 -4.32 7.45
C ALA A 174 18.25 -5.62 6.72
N GLY A 175 18.92 -6.72 7.14
CA GLY A 175 18.59 -8.07 6.68
C GLY A 175 18.68 -8.27 5.17
N VAL A 176 19.57 -7.55 4.47
CA VAL A 176 19.75 -7.69 3.02
C VAL A 176 20.27 -9.08 2.69
N PHE A 177 19.62 -9.74 1.73
CA PHE A 177 19.98 -11.09 1.27
C PHE A 177 19.85 -11.21 -0.24
N GLY A 178 20.63 -12.08 -0.82
CA GLY A 178 20.58 -12.46 -2.23
C GLY A 178 20.97 -11.37 -3.21
N GLU A 179 20.80 -11.68 -4.49
CA GLU A 179 21.02 -10.75 -5.60
C GLU A 179 19.87 -10.86 -6.60
N ALA A 180 19.22 -9.76 -6.90
CA ALA A 180 18.19 -9.65 -7.93
C ALA A 180 18.02 -8.20 -8.36
N ALA A 181 17.44 -8.01 -9.54
CA ALA A 181 17.02 -6.69 -9.99
C ALA A 181 15.80 -6.82 -10.89
N CYS A 182 14.96 -5.77 -10.87
CA CYS A 182 13.83 -5.63 -11.77
C CYS A 182 13.50 -4.15 -11.99
N SER A 183 12.72 -3.87 -13.00
CA SER A 183 12.21 -2.52 -13.29
C SER A 183 10.73 -2.45 -12.93
N LEU A 184 10.31 -1.35 -12.29
CA LEU A 184 8.92 -1.11 -11.88
C LEU A 184 8.38 0.17 -12.51
N PRO A 185 7.05 0.29 -12.71
CA PRO A 185 6.43 1.56 -13.01
C PRO A 185 6.65 2.56 -11.87
N ALA A 186 7.38 3.64 -12.14
CA ALA A 186 7.73 4.65 -11.14
C ALA A 186 6.51 5.29 -10.47
N PRO A 187 5.40 5.61 -11.18
CA PRO A 187 4.20 6.15 -10.56
C PRO A 187 3.60 5.20 -9.50
N ARG A 188 3.52 3.90 -9.79
CA ARG A 188 2.94 2.91 -8.87
C ARG A 188 3.78 2.73 -7.60
N LEU A 189 5.10 2.65 -7.75
CA LEU A 189 5.99 2.61 -6.59
C LEU A 189 5.86 3.87 -5.73
N LYS A 190 5.82 5.05 -6.37
CA LYS A 190 5.64 6.33 -5.69
C LYS A 190 4.31 6.40 -4.92
N GLU A 191 3.20 6.00 -5.54
CA GLU A 191 1.87 5.99 -4.92
C GLU A 191 1.87 5.16 -3.63
N ILE A 192 2.39 3.93 -3.69
CA ILE A 192 2.45 3.04 -2.54
C ILE A 192 3.37 3.61 -1.46
N VAL A 193 4.62 3.95 -1.79
CA VAL A 193 5.58 4.44 -0.79
C VAL A 193 5.11 5.74 -0.15
N SER A 194 4.47 6.65 -0.91
CA SER A 194 3.95 7.91 -0.36
C SER A 194 2.75 7.72 0.57
N ALA A 195 2.07 6.58 0.50
CA ALA A 195 0.95 6.23 1.37
C ALA A 195 1.41 5.56 2.68
N LEU A 196 2.63 5.03 2.72
CA LEU A 196 3.17 4.40 3.92
C LEU A 196 3.55 5.44 4.98
N PRO A 197 3.41 5.13 6.28
CA PRO A 197 3.97 5.96 7.34
C PRO A 197 5.49 6.14 7.13
N PRO A 198 6.03 7.36 7.27
CA PRO A 198 7.46 7.60 7.02
C PRO A 198 8.41 6.83 7.94
N ASP A 199 7.94 6.48 9.13
CA ASP A 199 8.64 5.70 10.15
C ASP A 199 8.44 4.17 10.00
N ALA A 200 7.65 3.75 9.03
CA ALA A 200 7.42 2.33 8.81
C ALA A 200 8.64 1.65 8.17
N ALA A 201 8.96 0.46 8.69
CA ALA A 201 9.87 -0.47 8.05
C ALA A 201 9.08 -1.29 7.01
N ALA A 202 9.62 -1.39 5.80
CA ALA A 202 9.03 -2.18 4.74
C ALA A 202 9.96 -3.35 4.39
N GLU A 203 9.44 -4.57 4.49
CA GLU A 203 10.11 -5.76 3.98
C GLU A 203 10.01 -5.76 2.45
N LEU A 204 11.15 -5.64 1.79
CA LEU A 204 11.26 -5.62 0.34
C LEU A 204 11.60 -7.03 -0.16
N GLY A 205 10.78 -7.57 -1.05
CA GLY A 205 11.06 -8.77 -1.81
C GLY A 205 11.26 -8.43 -3.29
N VAL A 206 12.39 -8.82 -3.86
CA VAL A 206 12.76 -8.57 -5.26
C VAL A 206 13.10 -9.87 -5.96
N GLY A 207 12.58 -10.04 -7.16
CA GLY A 207 12.94 -11.16 -8.03
C GLY A 207 12.77 -10.79 -9.50
N HIS A 208 13.24 -11.67 -10.36
CA HIS A 208 13.04 -11.56 -11.79
C HIS A 208 11.66 -12.12 -12.15
N ASP A 209 10.89 -11.47 -12.98
CA ASP A 209 9.57 -11.93 -13.48
C ASP A 209 8.51 -12.23 -12.41
N ILE A 210 8.72 -11.80 -11.18
CA ILE A 210 7.72 -11.88 -10.10
C ILE A 210 7.45 -10.47 -9.55
N PRO A 211 6.22 -10.21 -9.04
CA PRO A 211 5.91 -8.92 -8.45
C PRO A 211 6.87 -8.57 -7.33
N VAL A 212 7.33 -7.33 -7.28
CA VAL A 212 8.03 -6.80 -6.10
C VAL A 212 7.02 -6.66 -4.98
N GLU A 213 7.40 -7.08 -3.79
CA GLU A 213 6.60 -6.97 -2.58
C GLU A 213 7.20 -5.93 -1.63
N LEU A 214 6.31 -5.12 -1.06
CA LEU A 214 6.57 -4.29 0.11
C LEU A 214 5.63 -4.74 1.21
N GLY A 215 6.13 -5.52 2.16
CA GLY A 215 5.43 -5.95 3.37
C GLY A 215 5.62 -4.91 4.48
N VAL A 216 4.54 -4.46 5.09
CA VAL A 216 4.58 -3.42 6.14
C VAL A 216 3.74 -3.82 7.33
N GLU A 217 4.30 -3.66 8.53
CA GLU A 217 3.57 -3.74 9.79
C GLU A 217 3.60 -2.37 10.49
N ALA A 218 2.43 -1.78 10.69
CA ALA A 218 2.29 -0.43 11.26
C ALA A 218 1.56 -0.42 12.62
N GLY A 219 1.64 -1.50 13.38
CA GLY A 219 1.08 -1.69 14.71
C GLY A 219 -0.44 -1.86 14.74
N LEU A 220 -1.20 -0.99 14.06
CA LEU A 220 -2.65 -1.10 13.96
C LEU A 220 -3.13 -1.84 12.71
N TRP A 221 -2.25 -2.12 11.78
CA TRP A 221 -2.53 -2.82 10.54
C TRP A 221 -1.26 -3.39 9.93
N SER A 222 -1.41 -4.37 9.07
CA SER A 222 -0.36 -4.87 8.19
C SER A 222 -0.83 -4.81 6.74
N ALA A 223 0.11 -4.67 5.81
CA ALA A 223 -0.20 -4.69 4.38
C ALA A 223 0.90 -5.37 3.58
N ARG A 224 0.51 -6.03 2.49
CA ARG A 224 1.36 -6.49 1.40
C ARG A 224 1.03 -5.69 0.16
N CYS A 225 1.98 -4.93 -0.32
CA CYS A 225 1.84 -4.16 -1.55
C CYS A 225 2.65 -4.86 -2.65
N LEU A 226 2.00 -5.31 -3.70
CA LEU A 226 2.62 -5.99 -4.83
C LEU A 226 2.60 -5.09 -6.05
N ILE A 227 3.74 -5.02 -6.76
CA ILE A 227 3.87 -4.26 -8.00
C ILE A 227 4.47 -5.18 -9.07
N ALA A 228 3.74 -5.36 -10.17
CA ALA A 228 4.22 -6.15 -11.30
C ALA A 228 5.46 -5.48 -11.93
N PRO A 229 6.51 -6.26 -12.25
CA PRO A 229 7.67 -5.74 -12.94
C PRO A 229 7.33 -5.36 -14.39
N LEU A 230 8.09 -4.42 -14.93
CA LEU A 230 8.10 -4.15 -16.36
C LEU A 230 8.90 -5.25 -17.05
N ILE A 231 8.39 -5.75 -18.17
CA ILE A 231 9.13 -6.67 -19.03
C ILE A 231 10.17 -5.83 -19.78
N ASP A 232 11.45 -6.06 -19.51
CA ASP A 232 12.53 -5.41 -20.26
C ASP A 232 12.60 -6.06 -21.66
N GLU A 233 12.29 -5.29 -22.71
CA GLU A 233 12.34 -5.74 -24.12
C GLU A 233 13.76 -6.10 -24.60
N GLU A 234 14.78 -5.88 -23.79
CA GLU A 234 16.18 -6.17 -24.12
C GLU A 234 16.59 -7.65 -23.90
N GLU A 235 15.67 -8.49 -23.37
CA GLU A 235 15.90 -9.93 -23.15
C GLU A 235 15.09 -10.84 -24.12
N LEU A 236 14.45 -10.26 -25.13
CA LEU A 236 13.84 -10.98 -26.26
C LEU A 236 14.72 -10.79 -27.51
#